data_aa89184149f20606065c130fcb7217c5
#
_entry.id   aa89184149f20606065c130fcb7217c5
#
_cell.length_a   1.000
_cell.length_b   1.000
_cell.length_c   1.000
_cell.angle_alpha   90.00
_cell.angle_beta   90.00
_cell.angle_gamma   90.00
#
_symmetry.space_group_name_H-M   'P 1'
#
loop_
_entity.id
_entity.type
_entity.pdbx_description
1 polymer ?
#
loop_
_entity_poly.entity_id
_entity_poly.type
_entity_poly.pdbx_seq_one_letter_code
_entity_poly.pdbx_strand_id
1 'polypeptide(L)' 'MQWYRFYCVVHDRIISGEDLKAEDDAAAIRAVRERDTGYDCELWAGDRRVATIPAEGEPIRF' A
#
# COMPACT_ATOMS: atom_id res chain seq x y z
N MET A 1 3.35 -16.41 -5.00
CA MET A 1 2.89 -15.17 -4.38
C MET A 1 3.96 -14.54 -3.54
N GLN A 2 3.96 -13.23 -3.47
CA GLN A 2 4.95 -12.45 -2.73
C GLN A 2 4.30 -11.80 -1.52
N TRP A 3 5.11 -11.57 -0.47
CA TRP A 3 4.67 -10.80 0.68
C TRP A 3 4.88 -9.31 0.44
N TYR A 4 3.88 -8.54 0.83
CA TYR A 4 3.91 -7.08 0.81
C TYR A 4 3.47 -6.58 2.17
N ARG A 5 3.82 -5.33 2.45
CA ARG A 5 3.34 -4.66 3.64
C ARG A 5 2.90 -3.26 3.25
N PHE A 6 1.76 -2.82 3.76
CA PHE A 6 1.35 -1.45 3.55
C PHE A 6 1.12 -0.75 4.87
N TYR A 7 1.39 0.54 4.86
CA TYR A 7 1.25 1.40 6.02
C TYR A 7 0.23 2.48 5.69
N CYS A 8 -0.68 2.74 6.63
CA CYS A 8 -1.58 3.89 6.52
C CYS A 8 -0.92 5.07 7.21
N VAL A 9 -0.96 6.23 6.56
CA VAL A 9 -0.22 7.42 6.99
C VAL A 9 -1.19 8.59 7.12
N VAL A 10 -1.10 9.29 8.26
CA VAL A 10 -1.90 10.51 8.52
C VAL A 10 -0.95 11.55 9.07
N HIS A 11 -0.90 12.72 8.43
CA HIS A 11 -0.03 13.82 8.85
C HIS A 11 1.42 13.36 9.06
N ASP A 12 1.95 12.60 8.08
CA ASP A 12 3.30 12.04 8.08
C ASP A 12 3.55 11.04 9.20
N ARG A 13 2.50 10.53 9.83
CA ARG A 13 2.62 9.53 10.90
C ARG A 13 1.99 8.22 10.45
N ILE A 14 2.72 7.14 10.69
CA ILE A 14 2.21 5.79 10.41
C ILE A 14 1.24 5.43 11.54
N ILE A 15 -0.03 5.19 11.16
CA ILE A 15 -1.07 4.83 12.13
C ILE A 15 -1.39 3.35 12.15
N SER A 16 -1.02 2.64 11.10
CA SER A 16 -1.22 1.18 11.05
C SER A 16 -0.31 0.56 10.00
N GLY A 17 -0.08 -0.74 10.13
CA GLY A 17 0.64 -1.53 9.14
C GLY A 17 0.03 -2.90 9.03
N GLU A 18 0.01 -3.45 7.83
CA GLU A 18 -0.60 -4.74 7.57
C GLU A 18 0.15 -5.48 6.47
N ASP A 19 0.29 -6.79 6.64
CA ASP A 19 0.90 -7.65 5.63
C ASP A 19 -0.16 -8.17 4.68
N LEU A 20 0.23 -8.38 3.43
CA LEU A 20 -0.63 -9.03 2.47
C LEU A 20 0.21 -9.84 1.48
N LYS A 21 -0.43 -10.83 0.86
CA LYS A 21 0.18 -11.59 -0.23
C LYS A 21 -0.49 -11.22 -1.54
N ALA A 22 0.31 -11.11 -2.60
CA ALA A 22 -0.20 -10.83 -3.93
C ALA A 22 0.73 -11.45 -4.96
N GLU A 23 0.21 -11.68 -6.16
CA GLU A 23 1.00 -12.28 -7.24
C GLU A 23 2.08 -11.33 -7.75
N ASP A 24 1.75 -10.04 -7.81
CA ASP A 24 2.66 -9.03 -8.33
C ASP A 24 2.29 -7.66 -7.74
N ASP A 25 3.05 -6.64 -8.11
CA ASP A 25 2.86 -5.29 -7.61
C ASP A 25 1.47 -4.74 -7.95
N ALA A 26 0.99 -4.99 -9.18
CA ALA A 26 -0.32 -4.51 -9.60
C ALA A 26 -1.43 -5.11 -8.75
N ALA A 27 -1.35 -6.42 -8.48
CA ALA A 27 -2.32 -7.10 -7.64
C ALA A 27 -2.26 -6.58 -6.20
N ALA A 28 -1.07 -6.29 -5.69
CA ALA A 28 -0.90 -5.74 -4.35
C ALA A 28 -1.53 -4.35 -4.25
N ILE A 29 -1.33 -3.51 -5.25
CA ILE A 29 -1.94 -2.17 -5.29
C ILE A 29 -3.47 -2.28 -5.28
N ARG A 30 -4.04 -3.17 -6.10
CA ARG A 30 -5.49 -3.38 -6.11
C ARG A 30 -6.00 -3.84 -4.75
N ALA A 31 -5.27 -4.75 -4.10
CA ALA A 31 -5.69 -5.26 -2.80
C ALA A 31 -5.74 -4.15 -1.75
N VAL A 32 -4.76 -3.25 -1.75
CA VAL A 32 -4.75 -2.11 -0.83
C VAL A 32 -5.93 -1.17 -1.14
N ARG A 33 -6.18 -0.91 -2.42
CA ARG A 33 -7.31 -0.06 -2.84
C ARG A 33 -8.64 -0.65 -2.38
N GLU A 34 -8.80 -1.94 -2.48
CA GLU A 34 -10.03 -2.63 -2.07
C GLU A 34 -10.25 -2.58 -0.56
N ARG A 35 -9.21 -2.37 0.23
CA ARG A 35 -9.35 -2.20 1.69
C ARG A 35 -10.12 -0.94 2.04
N ASP A 36 -10.05 0.08 1.19
CA ASP A 36 -10.79 1.35 1.37
C ASP A 36 -10.57 1.93 2.78
N THR A 37 -9.31 2.09 3.13
CA THR A 37 -8.93 2.53 4.48
C THR A 37 -9.34 3.96 4.78
N GLY A 38 -9.53 4.79 3.75
CA GLY A 38 -9.79 6.22 3.90
C GLY A 38 -8.54 7.04 4.14
N TYR A 39 -7.36 6.41 4.13
CA TYR A 39 -6.08 7.08 4.38
C TYR A 39 -5.14 6.88 3.22
N ASP A 40 -4.14 7.75 3.13
CA ASP A 40 -3.03 7.53 2.21
C ASP A 40 -2.22 6.33 2.73
N CYS A 41 -1.78 5.48 1.81
CA CYS A 41 -1.02 4.29 2.17
C CYS A 41 0.28 4.22 1.39
N GLU A 42 1.30 3.61 2.01
CA GLU A 42 2.55 3.26 1.34
C GLU A 42 2.63 1.75 1.25
N LEU A 43 2.95 1.26 0.08
CA LEU A 43 3.06 -0.18 -0.17
C LEU A 43 4.52 -0.55 -0.40
N TRP A 44 4.97 -1.58 0.32
CA TRP A 44 6.36 -2.03 0.30
C TRP A 44 6.44 -3.53 0.04
N ALA A 45 7.50 -3.94 -0.66
CA ALA A 45 7.90 -5.34 -0.81
C ALA A 45 9.25 -5.48 -0.13
N GLY A 46 9.27 -5.91 1.14
CA GLY A 46 10.48 -5.88 1.93
C GLY A 46 10.97 -4.45 2.11
N ASP A 47 12.17 -4.16 1.63
CA ASP A 47 12.75 -2.82 1.70
C ASP A 47 12.59 -2.04 0.37
N ARG A 48 11.84 -2.58 -0.58
CA ARG A 48 11.59 -1.93 -1.86
C ARG A 48 10.23 -1.22 -1.83
N ARG A 49 10.24 0.09 -2.05
CA ARG A 49 8.98 0.86 -2.13
C ARG A 49 8.30 0.54 -3.46
N VAL A 50 7.06 0.11 -3.40
CA VAL A 50 6.28 -0.28 -4.58
C VAL A 50 5.44 0.87 -5.08
N ALA A 51 4.68 1.50 -4.20
CA ALA A 51 3.74 2.54 -4.59
C ALA A 51 3.32 3.38 -3.40
N THR A 52 2.88 4.60 -3.69
CA THR A 52 2.07 5.41 -2.79
C THR A 52 0.64 5.33 -3.29
N ILE A 53 -0.29 5.00 -2.41
CA ILE A 53 -1.69 4.81 -2.76
C ILE A 53 -2.50 5.85 -1.98
N PRO A 54 -2.85 6.98 -2.61
CA PRO A 54 -3.59 8.02 -1.88
C PRO A 54 -5.02 7.58 -1.59
N ALA A 55 -5.62 8.18 -0.57
CA ALA A 55 -7.02 7.92 -0.21
C ALA A 55 -7.93 8.21 -1.39
N GLU A 56 -7.60 9.24 -2.16
CA GLU A 56 -8.31 9.61 -3.38
C GLU A 56 -7.29 9.81 -4.48
N GLY A 57 -7.67 9.41 -5.70
CA GLY A 57 -6.80 9.55 -6.87
C GLY A 57 -6.07 8.26 -7.21
N GLU A 58 -5.14 8.36 -8.15
CA GLU A 58 -4.46 7.20 -8.70
C GLU A 58 -3.21 6.84 -7.91
N PRO A 59 -2.88 5.54 -7.81
CA PRO A 59 -1.61 5.13 -7.19
C PRO A 59 -0.41 5.65 -7.98
N ILE A 60 0.65 5.99 -7.26
CA ILE A 60 1.91 6.41 -7.83
C ILE A 60 2.91 5.28 -7.62
N ARG A 61 3.32 4.62 -8.70
CA ARG A 61 4.26 3.51 -8.64
C ARG A 61 5.70 4.00 -8.74
N PHE A 62 6.59 3.29 -8.08
CA PHE A 62 8.02 3.59 -8.08
C PHE A 62 8.83 2.54 -8.81
#